data_a24208bb52d1829234de1137f64650ad
#
_entry.id   a24208bb52d1829234de1137f64650ad
#
_cell.length_a   1.000
_cell.length_b   1.000
_cell.length_c   1.000
_cell.angle_alpha   90.00
_cell.angle_beta   90.00
_cell.angle_gamma   90.00
#
_symmetry.space_group_name_H-M   'P 1'
#
loop_
_entity.id
_entity.type
_entity.pdbx_description
1 polymer ?
#
loop_
_entity_poly.entity_id
_entity_poly.type
_entity_poly.pdbx_seq_one_letter_code
_entity_poly.pdbx_strand_id
1 'polypeptide(L)' 'MYTPGQAIGNYRVLAKIGTGGMGSVYLAEHPLIGKKVALKVLRKELAGNREVLQRFFQEARAVGMI' A
#
# COMPACT_ATOMS: atom_id res chain seq x y z
N MET A 1 5.22 -7.56 6.88
CA MET A 1 3.96 -7.88 6.18
C MET A 1 2.78 -7.50 7.06
N TYR A 2 1.75 -6.93 6.49
CA TYR A 2 0.57 -6.52 7.24
C TYR A 2 -0.50 -7.60 7.21
N THR A 3 -1.24 -7.70 8.31
CA THR A 3 -2.33 -8.66 8.44
C THR A 3 -3.64 -7.90 8.65
N PRO A 4 -4.80 -8.55 8.37
CA PRO A 4 -6.10 -7.91 8.61
C PRO A 4 -6.23 -7.41 10.05
N GLY A 5 -6.75 -6.20 10.21
CA GLY A 5 -6.89 -5.54 11.49
C GLY A 5 -5.73 -4.65 11.87
N GLN A 6 -4.60 -4.78 11.21
CA GLN A 6 -3.42 -3.97 11.49
C GLN A 6 -3.57 -2.57 10.89
N ALA A 7 -3.03 -1.57 11.55
CA ALA A 7 -3.13 -0.18 11.08
C ALA A 7 -1.93 0.22 10.24
N ILE A 8 -2.20 0.97 9.18
CA ILE A 8 -1.18 1.67 8.39
C ILE A 8 -1.62 3.13 8.38
N GLY A 9 -0.94 3.97 9.18
CA GLY A 9 -1.36 5.34 9.36
C GLY A 9 -2.77 5.39 9.94
N ASN A 10 -3.69 6.09 9.26
CA ASN A 10 -5.08 6.21 9.69
C ASN A 10 -5.98 5.12 9.11
N TYR A 11 -5.42 4.15 8.40
CA TYR A 11 -6.18 3.12 7.72
C TYR A 11 -6.02 1.77 8.40
N ARG A 12 -7.09 0.98 8.38
CA ARG A 12 -7.05 -0.39 8.88
C ARG A 12 -7.02 -1.35 7.71
N VAL A 13 -6.07 -2.27 7.72
CA VAL A 13 -5.94 -3.29 6.69
C VAL A 13 -7.11 -4.26 6.80
N LEU A 14 -7.80 -4.50 5.68
CA LEU A 14 -8.89 -5.45 5.60
C LEU A 14 -8.42 -6.77 4.95
N ALA A 15 -7.63 -6.67 3.89
CA ALA A 15 -7.19 -7.86 3.16
C ALA A 15 -5.99 -7.51 2.29
N LYS A 16 -5.21 -8.54 1.94
CA LYS A 16 -4.16 -8.42 0.94
C LYS A 16 -4.76 -8.82 -0.39
N ILE A 17 -4.77 -7.91 -1.36
CA ILE A 17 -5.43 -8.13 -2.64
C ILE A 17 -4.46 -8.30 -3.82
N GLY A 18 -3.16 -8.13 -3.60
CA GLY A 18 -2.19 -8.34 -4.66
C GLY A 18 -0.77 -8.37 -4.16
N THR A 19 0.10 -9.02 -4.92
CA THR A 19 1.54 -9.08 -4.65
C THR A 19 2.27 -8.96 -5.96
N GLY A 20 3.34 -8.17 -5.97
CA GLY A 20 4.19 -8.02 -7.14
C GLY A 20 5.66 -7.96 -6.77
N GLY A 21 6.51 -7.71 -7.74
CA GLY A 21 7.95 -7.64 -7.54
C GLY A 21 8.37 -6.53 -6.61
N MET A 22 7.66 -5.42 -6.59
CA MET A 22 8.00 -4.26 -5.78
C MET A 22 7.32 -4.25 -4.41
N GLY A 23 6.28 -5.02 -4.21
CA GLY A 23 5.57 -5.01 -2.94
C GLY A 23 4.19 -5.63 -3.02
N SER A 24 3.33 -5.18 -2.12
CA SER A 24 1.98 -5.75 -1.98
C SER A 24 0.93 -4.65 -2.01
N VAL A 25 -0.28 -5.02 -2.41
CA VAL A 25 -1.43 -4.12 -2.39
C VAL A 25 -2.42 -4.66 -1.36
N TYR A 26 -2.88 -3.78 -0.50
CA TYR A 26 -3.84 -4.11 0.55
C TYR A 26 -5.12 -3.30 0.37
N LEU A 27 -6.24 -3.95 0.60
CA LEU A 27 -7.49 -3.24 0.79
C LEU A 27 -7.52 -2.74 2.22
N ALA A 28 -7.77 -1.44 2.39
CA ALA A 28 -7.80 -0.83 3.71
C ALA A 28 -8.99 0.10 3.82
N GLU A 29 -9.34 0.44 5.05
CA GLU A 29 -10.49 1.29 5.34
C GLU A 29 -10.13 2.33 6.39
N HIS A 30 -10.57 3.56 6.16
CA HIS A 30 -10.50 4.59 7.17
C HIS A 30 -11.64 4.36 8.16
N PRO A 31 -11.36 3.95 9.40
CA PRO A 31 -12.40 3.48 10.30
C PRO A 31 -13.42 4.54 10.71
N LEU A 32 -13.05 5.81 10.67
CA LEU A 32 -13.95 6.88 11.08
C LEU A 32 -15.00 7.22 10.03
N ILE A 33 -14.63 7.10 8.75
CA ILE A 33 -15.52 7.53 7.66
C ILE A 33 -15.91 6.38 6.74
N GLY A 34 -15.38 5.19 6.97
CA GLY A 34 -15.71 4.03 6.17
C GLY A 34 -15.17 4.04 4.76
N LYS A 35 -14.25 4.95 4.43
CA LYS A 35 -13.69 5.06 3.10
C LYS A 35 -12.71 3.91 2.86
N LYS A 36 -12.94 3.16 1.77
CA LYS A 36 -12.05 2.07 1.38
C LYS A 36 -11.07 2.55 0.32
N VAL A 37 -9.82 2.10 0.46
CA VAL A 37 -8.75 2.47 -0.46
C VAL A 37 -7.86 1.26 -0.72
N ALA A 38 -7.13 1.31 -1.82
CA ALA A 38 -6.09 0.34 -2.10
C ALA A 38 -4.76 0.97 -1.69
N LEU A 39 -4.04 0.32 -0.79
CA LEU A 39 -2.74 0.79 -0.33
C LEU A 39 -1.65 -0.09 -0.91
N LYS A 40 -0.74 0.52 -1.64
CA LYS A 40 0.42 -0.17 -2.18
C LYS A 40 1.60 0.02 -1.24
N VAL A 41 2.16 -1.09 -0.77
CA VAL A 41 3.26 -1.08 0.20
C VAL A 41 4.51 -1.62 -0.46
N LEU A 42 5.55 -0.80 -0.52
CA LEU A 42 6.83 -1.18 -1.11
C LEU A 42 7.54 -2.20 -0.23
N ARG A 43 8.19 -3.17 -0.87
CA ARG A 43 9.03 -4.13 -0.16
C ARG A 43 10.15 -3.41 0.59
N LYS A 44 10.38 -3.83 1.82
CA LYS A 44 11.39 -3.23 2.68
C LYS A 44 12.78 -3.28 2.05
N GLU A 45 13.11 -4.38 1.40
CA GLU A 45 14.42 -4.56 0.76
C GLU A 45 14.64 -3.58 -0.39
N LEU A 46 13.57 -3.08 -0.98
CA LEU A 46 13.65 -2.17 -2.12
C LEU A 46 13.58 -0.70 -1.73
N ALA A 47 13.31 -0.42 -0.47
CA ALA A 47 13.12 0.95 -0.01
C ALA A 47 14.37 1.82 -0.17
N GLY A 48 15.55 1.21 -0.22
CA GLY A 48 16.80 1.92 -0.44
C GLY A 48 17.17 2.13 -1.90
N ASN A 49 16.40 1.57 -2.82
CA ASN A 49 16.71 1.66 -4.25
C ASN A 49 15.96 2.83 -4.86
N ARG A 50 16.71 3.85 -5.29
CA ARG A 50 16.13 5.09 -5.82
C ARG A 50 15.29 4.86 -7.07
N GLU A 51 15.73 4.02 -7.99
CA GLU A 51 14.99 3.73 -9.22
C GLU A 51 13.66 3.05 -8.92
N VAL A 52 13.68 2.10 -8.01
CA VAL A 52 12.47 1.40 -7.60
C VAL A 52 11.50 2.34 -6.93
N LEU A 53 11.99 3.23 -6.06
CA LEU A 53 11.16 4.22 -5.40
C LEU A 53 10.48 5.15 -6.42
N GLN A 54 11.24 5.61 -7.40
CA GLN A 54 10.70 6.47 -8.45
C GLN A 54 9.57 5.79 -9.20
N ARG A 55 9.78 4.55 -9.60
CA ARG A 55 8.78 3.75 -10.30
C ARG A 55 7.56 3.51 -9.43
N PHE A 56 7.77 3.21 -8.15
CA PHE A 56 6.70 3.00 -7.19
C PHE A 56 5.79 4.22 -7.08
N PHE A 57 6.38 5.40 -6.93
CA PHE A 57 5.60 6.63 -6.82
C PHE A 57 4.89 6.99 -8.11
N GLN A 58 5.49 6.72 -9.26
CA GLN A 58 4.84 6.94 -10.55
C GLN A 58 3.58 6.08 -10.69
N GLU A 59 3.67 4.81 -10.32
CA GLU A 59 2.52 3.92 -10.39
C GLU A 59 1.42 4.34 -9.41
N ALA A 60 1.80 4.73 -8.22
CA ALA A 60 0.84 5.19 -7.22
C ALA A 60 0.08 6.42 -7.70
N ARG A 61 0.78 7.36 -8.35
CA ARG A 61 0.14 8.55 -8.92
C ARG A 61 -0.83 8.20 -10.02
N ALA A 62 -0.46 7.25 -10.88
CA ALA A 62 -1.28 6.87 -12.02
C ALA A 62 -2.61 6.25 -11.60
N VAL A 63 -2.64 5.55 -10.46
CA VAL A 63 -3.86 4.90 -9.97
C VAL A 63 -4.53 5.68 -8.83
N GLY A 64 -4.02 6.85 -8.50
CA GLY A 64 -4.61 7.69 -7.46
C GLY A 64 -4.48 7.14 -6.06
N MET A 65 -3.47 6.37 -5.80
CA MET A 65 -3.20 5.82 -4.47
C MET A 65 -2.60 6.87 -3.53
N ILE A 66 -2.81 6.65 -2.27
CA ILE A 66 -2.32 7.54 -1.22
C ILE A 66 -1.15 6.92 -0.50
#